data_290f03ad7defa1a6f89ecb5749d79a18
#
_entry.id   290f03ad7defa1a6f89ecb5749d79a18
#
_cell.length_a   1.000
_cell.length_b   1.000
_cell.length_c   1.000
_cell.angle_alpha   90.00
_cell.angle_beta   90.00
_cell.angle_gamma   90.00
#
_symmetry.space_group_name_H-M   'P 1'
#
loop_
_entity.id
_entity.type
_entity.pdbx_description
1 polymer ?
#
loop_
_entity_poly.entity_id
_entity_poly.type
_entity_poly.pdbx_seq_one_letter_code
_entity_poly.pdbx_strand_id
1 'polypeptide(L)'
;KIKHLLNHTSGIRNYHAIMDLQGFDYDAEYYNNETVLELAKKQRGLNNKPGEKVLYSNTNYNLLTTIIERISGKKLNEFAQEKLFKPLQMNSSCFKVSNKQTIENKVTGYQFLNSNYTTSTSSQESYGAGSMASTVEDLAKWIDVLNGTNSEFKSLSKFLIQCEKLENGEKAKYARGVMVDNYKGFQTISHSGYGWGGQSQLI
;
A
#
# COMPACT_ATOMS: atom_id res chain seq x y z
N LYS A 1 -7.43 -16.05 4.43
CA LYS A 1 -6.39 -15.91 5.48
C LYS A 1 -5.65 -14.60 5.29
N ILE A 2 -5.16 -13.99 6.37
CA ILE A 2 -4.40 -12.71 6.33
C ILE A 2 -3.22 -12.78 5.34
N LYS A 3 -2.49 -13.88 5.28
CA LYS A 3 -1.39 -14.05 4.34
C LYS A 3 -1.80 -13.80 2.87
N HIS A 4 -3.02 -14.17 2.48
CA HIS A 4 -3.49 -13.95 1.11
C HIS A 4 -3.75 -12.46 0.81
N LEU A 5 -4.09 -11.67 1.82
CA LEU A 5 -4.17 -10.21 1.68
C LEU A 5 -2.78 -9.60 1.50
N LEU A 6 -1.81 -10.00 2.36
CA LEU A 6 -0.44 -9.51 2.31
C LEU A 6 0.24 -9.77 0.96
N ASN A 7 -0.01 -10.95 0.36
CA ASN A 7 0.68 -11.41 -0.84
C ASN A 7 -0.13 -11.20 -2.13
N HIS A 8 -1.26 -10.49 -2.07
CA HIS A 8 -2.18 -10.32 -3.19
C HIS A 8 -2.65 -11.62 -3.86
N THR A 9 -2.80 -12.69 -3.05
CA THR A 9 -3.31 -13.99 -3.53
C THR A 9 -4.72 -14.28 -3.04
N SER A 10 -5.45 -13.28 -2.56
CA SER A 10 -6.81 -13.45 -2.01
C SER A 10 -7.88 -13.67 -3.06
N GLY A 11 -7.68 -13.21 -4.29
CA GLY A 11 -8.70 -13.14 -5.33
C GLY A 11 -9.73 -12.02 -5.13
N ILE A 12 -9.63 -11.21 -4.09
CA ILE A 12 -10.53 -10.08 -3.85
C ILE A 12 -10.29 -9.00 -4.91
N ARG A 13 -11.38 -8.53 -5.55
CA ARG A 13 -11.31 -7.51 -6.60
C ARG A 13 -10.74 -6.20 -6.07
N ASN A 14 -9.95 -5.53 -6.91
CA ASN A 14 -9.48 -4.18 -6.64
C ASN A 14 -10.68 -3.21 -6.66
N TYR A 15 -10.84 -2.45 -5.58
CA TYR A 15 -11.95 -1.50 -5.46
C TYR A 15 -11.96 -0.43 -6.55
N HIS A 16 -10.78 0.01 -7.02
CA HIS A 16 -10.70 0.94 -8.14
C HIS A 16 -11.40 0.37 -9.40
N ALA A 17 -11.12 -0.89 -9.75
CA ALA A 17 -11.76 -1.51 -10.90
C ALA A 17 -13.29 -1.61 -10.75
N ILE A 18 -13.80 -1.75 -9.52
CA ILE A 18 -15.24 -1.75 -9.26
C ILE A 18 -15.81 -0.34 -9.42
N MET A 19 -15.13 0.66 -8.88
CA MET A 19 -15.52 2.07 -8.97
C MET A 19 -15.49 2.55 -10.42
N ASP A 20 -14.45 2.20 -11.17
CA ASP A 20 -14.33 2.50 -12.61
C ASP A 20 -15.51 1.93 -13.40
N LEU A 21 -15.91 0.68 -13.14
CA LEU A 21 -17.09 0.05 -13.76
C LEU A 21 -18.42 0.72 -13.37
N GLN A 22 -18.46 1.41 -12.23
CA GLN A 22 -19.62 2.18 -11.77
C GLN A 22 -19.62 3.62 -12.31
N GLY A 23 -18.59 4.03 -13.06
CA GLY A 23 -18.44 5.39 -13.56
C GLY A 23 -18.07 6.40 -12.47
N PHE A 24 -17.40 5.96 -11.42
CA PHE A 24 -17.00 6.83 -10.30
C PHE A 24 -16.06 7.94 -10.76
N ASP A 25 -16.40 9.17 -10.40
CA ASP A 25 -15.59 10.36 -10.68
C ASP A 25 -14.66 10.67 -9.49
N TYR A 26 -13.38 10.30 -9.63
CA TYR A 26 -12.37 10.49 -8.58
C TYR A 26 -12.05 11.97 -8.29
N ASP A 27 -12.37 12.88 -9.18
CA ASP A 27 -12.16 14.32 -8.99
C ASP A 27 -13.33 14.97 -8.24
N ALA A 28 -14.55 14.43 -8.40
CA ALA A 28 -15.77 14.98 -7.83
C ALA A 28 -16.32 14.17 -6.63
N GLU A 29 -16.14 12.86 -6.62
CA GLU A 29 -16.74 11.99 -5.64
C GLU A 29 -15.79 11.64 -4.50
N TYR A 30 -16.33 11.54 -3.27
CA TYR A 30 -15.59 11.21 -2.06
C TYR A 30 -15.66 9.72 -1.73
N TYR A 31 -14.55 9.15 -1.29
CA TYR A 31 -14.52 7.80 -0.72
C TYR A 31 -13.44 7.66 0.36
N ASN A 32 -13.65 6.71 1.26
CA ASN A 32 -12.78 6.38 2.37
C ASN A 32 -12.67 4.86 2.57
N ASN A 33 -11.98 4.43 3.63
CA ASN A 33 -11.80 3.00 3.93
C ASN A 33 -13.13 2.27 4.20
N GLU A 34 -14.16 2.94 4.73
CA GLU A 34 -15.48 2.33 4.93
C GLU A 34 -16.16 2.07 3.59
N THR A 35 -16.09 3.03 2.65
CA THR A 35 -16.57 2.83 1.27
C THR A 35 -15.92 1.59 0.63
N VAL A 36 -14.60 1.45 0.76
CA VAL A 36 -13.86 0.30 0.22
C VAL A 36 -14.32 -1.02 0.90
N LEU A 37 -14.52 -1.01 2.21
CA LEU A 37 -15.01 -2.16 2.97
C LEU A 37 -16.41 -2.58 2.51
N GLU A 38 -17.32 -1.63 2.31
CA GLU A 38 -18.68 -1.91 1.83
C GLU A 38 -18.68 -2.45 0.39
N LEU A 39 -17.82 -1.91 -0.49
CA LEU A 39 -17.64 -2.46 -1.84
C LEU A 39 -17.13 -3.90 -1.78
N ALA A 40 -16.15 -4.19 -0.91
CA ALA A 40 -15.63 -5.54 -0.73
C ALA A 40 -16.69 -6.53 -0.22
N LYS A 41 -17.52 -6.13 0.75
CA LYS A 41 -18.63 -6.95 1.30
C LYS A 41 -19.69 -7.30 0.24
N LYS A 42 -19.96 -6.40 -0.69
CA LYS A 42 -20.95 -6.61 -1.75
C LYS A 42 -20.48 -7.59 -2.84
N GLN A 43 -19.20 -7.95 -2.89
CA GLN A 43 -18.67 -8.87 -3.89
C GLN A 43 -19.16 -10.31 -3.63
N ARG A 44 -19.87 -10.90 -4.62
CA ARG A 44 -20.41 -12.26 -4.53
C ARG A 44 -19.42 -13.37 -4.92
N GLY A 45 -18.27 -13.00 -5.49
CA GLY A 45 -17.28 -13.95 -5.95
C GLY A 45 -15.88 -13.36 -5.96
N LEU A 46 -14.89 -14.20 -6.10
CA LEU A 46 -13.48 -13.84 -6.19
C LEU A 46 -13.01 -13.93 -7.66
N ASN A 47 -11.95 -13.21 -8.00
CA ASN A 47 -11.32 -13.31 -9.33
C ASN A 47 -10.58 -14.64 -9.53
N ASN A 48 -10.13 -15.27 -8.45
CA ASN A 48 -9.45 -16.56 -8.42
C ASN A 48 -9.57 -17.16 -7.01
N LYS A 49 -9.30 -18.46 -6.86
CA LYS A 49 -9.22 -19.08 -5.54
C LYS A 49 -8.06 -18.48 -4.74
N PRO A 50 -8.21 -18.32 -3.40
CA PRO A 50 -7.13 -17.82 -2.56
C PRO A 50 -5.91 -18.74 -2.59
N GLY A 51 -4.76 -18.21 -3.01
CA GLY A 51 -3.50 -18.97 -3.16
C GLY A 51 -3.18 -19.43 -4.58
N GLU A 52 -4.14 -19.34 -5.50
CA GLU A 52 -4.00 -19.82 -6.87
C GLU A 52 -3.00 -18.98 -7.69
N LYS A 53 -3.10 -17.66 -7.62
CA LYS A 53 -2.20 -16.71 -8.30
C LYS A 53 -2.10 -15.38 -7.58
N VAL A 54 -1.06 -14.62 -7.92
CA VAL A 54 -0.93 -13.22 -7.52
C VAL A 54 -1.80 -12.37 -8.44
N LEU A 55 -2.72 -11.60 -7.83
CA LEU A 55 -3.50 -10.58 -8.50
C LEU A 55 -3.57 -9.35 -7.59
N TYR A 56 -2.78 -8.33 -7.95
CA TYR A 56 -2.66 -7.11 -7.15
C TYR A 56 -4.02 -6.45 -6.91
N SER A 57 -4.30 -6.10 -5.67
CA SER A 57 -5.56 -5.48 -5.27
C SER A 57 -5.34 -4.56 -4.07
N ASN A 58 -5.59 -3.28 -4.26
CA ASN A 58 -5.54 -2.28 -3.17
C ASN A 58 -6.54 -2.61 -2.06
N THR A 59 -7.67 -3.24 -2.38
CA THR A 59 -8.65 -3.72 -1.40
C THR A 59 -8.01 -4.57 -0.31
N ASN A 60 -7.02 -5.40 -0.65
CA ASN A 60 -6.33 -6.24 0.33
C ASN A 60 -5.70 -5.41 1.44
N TYR A 61 -5.00 -4.34 1.10
CA TYR A 61 -4.30 -3.49 2.07
C TYR A 61 -5.24 -2.57 2.85
N ASN A 62 -6.35 -2.12 2.24
CA ASN A 62 -7.41 -1.46 3.00
C ASN A 62 -8.06 -2.39 4.02
N LEU A 63 -8.27 -3.67 3.68
CA LEU A 63 -8.76 -4.66 4.63
C LEU A 63 -7.75 -4.96 5.75
N LEU A 64 -6.43 -5.00 5.43
CA LEU A 64 -5.38 -5.10 6.45
C LEU A 64 -5.40 -3.90 7.41
N THR A 65 -5.58 -2.68 6.88
CA THR A 65 -5.78 -1.48 7.68
C THR A 65 -6.97 -1.62 8.63
N THR A 66 -8.12 -2.05 8.11
CA THR A 66 -9.32 -2.30 8.93
C THR A 66 -9.06 -3.33 10.04
N ILE A 67 -8.29 -4.37 9.75
CA ILE A 67 -7.91 -5.40 10.74
C ILE A 67 -7.02 -4.78 11.83
N ILE A 68 -6.00 -4.00 11.45
CA ILE A 68 -5.11 -3.32 12.40
C ILE A 68 -5.92 -2.39 13.31
N GLU A 69 -6.77 -1.54 12.74
CA GLU A 69 -7.57 -0.58 13.51
C GLU A 69 -8.53 -1.28 14.50
N ARG A 70 -9.17 -2.36 14.07
CA ARG A 70 -10.09 -3.13 14.95
C ARG A 70 -9.37 -3.84 16.09
N ILE A 71 -8.19 -4.40 15.84
CA ILE A 71 -7.42 -5.14 16.86
C ILE A 71 -6.72 -4.18 17.81
N SER A 72 -6.14 -3.10 17.30
CA SER A 72 -5.37 -2.15 18.11
C SER A 72 -6.21 -1.11 18.84
N GLY A 73 -7.43 -0.86 18.34
CA GLY A 73 -8.27 0.26 18.80
C GLY A 73 -7.77 1.64 18.37
N LYS A 74 -6.73 1.70 17.50
CA LYS A 74 -6.08 2.93 17.04
C LYS A 74 -6.26 3.09 15.54
N LYS A 75 -6.26 4.33 15.05
CA LYS A 75 -6.15 4.59 13.62
C LYS A 75 -4.77 4.18 13.09
N LEU A 76 -4.69 3.80 11.80
CA LEU A 76 -3.43 3.31 11.20
C LEU A 76 -2.29 4.32 11.36
N ASN A 77 -2.53 5.63 11.18
CA ASN A 77 -1.51 6.65 11.34
C ASN A 77 -0.93 6.68 12.78
N GLU A 78 -1.77 6.55 13.80
CA GLU A 78 -1.35 6.50 15.20
C GLU A 78 -0.57 5.22 15.49
N PHE A 79 -1.10 4.08 15.02
CA PHE A 79 -0.45 2.78 15.18
C PHE A 79 0.92 2.75 14.49
N ALA A 80 1.00 3.22 13.24
CA ALA A 80 2.25 3.25 12.48
C ALA A 80 3.26 4.23 13.11
N GLN A 81 2.79 5.39 13.59
CA GLN A 81 3.65 6.35 14.28
C GLN A 81 4.29 5.73 15.52
N GLU A 82 3.50 5.04 16.35
CA GLU A 82 3.98 4.42 17.59
C GLU A 82 4.89 3.21 17.35
N LYS A 83 4.50 2.31 16.43
CA LYS A 83 5.12 1.00 16.26
C LYS A 83 6.22 0.96 15.21
N LEU A 84 6.25 1.96 14.31
CA LEU A 84 7.13 1.93 13.14
C LEU A 84 7.91 3.25 12.99
N PHE A 85 7.22 4.37 12.72
CA PHE A 85 7.91 5.59 12.32
C PHE A 85 8.77 6.18 13.45
N LYS A 86 8.22 6.26 14.68
CA LYS A 86 8.97 6.77 15.83
C LYS A 86 10.17 5.88 16.21
N PRO A 87 10.06 4.55 16.35
CA PRO A 87 11.22 3.69 16.58
C PRO A 87 12.29 3.79 15.50
N LEU A 88 11.90 3.89 14.23
CA LEU A 88 12.81 4.05 13.09
C LEU A 88 13.30 5.48 12.89
N GLN A 89 12.85 6.44 13.72
CA GLN A 89 13.16 7.87 13.58
C GLN A 89 12.74 8.44 12.20
N MET A 90 11.68 7.89 11.60
CA MET A 90 11.07 8.35 10.35
C MET A 90 10.12 9.53 10.66
N ASN A 91 10.71 10.65 11.07
CA ASN A 91 9.98 11.79 11.64
C ASN A 91 9.18 12.61 10.62
N SER A 92 9.48 12.45 9.33
CA SER A 92 8.78 13.09 8.21
C SER A 92 7.83 12.15 7.49
N SER A 93 7.52 11.00 8.10
CA SER A 93 6.63 9.99 7.51
C SER A 93 5.30 9.93 8.23
N CYS A 94 4.21 9.90 7.47
CA CYS A 94 2.86 9.77 8.02
C CYS A 94 1.88 9.16 7.00
N PHE A 95 0.77 8.61 7.48
CA PHE A 95 -0.39 8.35 6.63
C PHE A 95 -1.31 9.57 6.60
N LYS A 96 -1.69 10.02 5.41
CA LYS A 96 -2.74 11.01 5.23
C LYS A 96 -4.09 10.31 5.42
N VAL A 97 -4.73 10.56 6.54
CA VAL A 97 -6.01 9.93 6.91
C VAL A 97 -7.21 10.86 6.72
N SER A 98 -6.96 12.15 6.46
CA SER A 98 -8.00 13.14 6.19
C SER A 98 -7.52 14.20 5.22
N ASN A 99 -8.44 14.74 4.42
CA ASN A 99 -8.19 15.88 3.54
C ASN A 99 -7.94 17.19 4.30
N LYS A 100 -8.34 17.23 5.57
CA LYS A 100 -8.06 18.37 6.49
C LYS A 100 -6.68 18.31 7.12
N GLN A 101 -5.97 17.17 6.98
CA GLN A 101 -4.63 16.99 7.54
C GLN A 101 -3.62 17.81 6.76
N THR A 102 -2.95 18.73 7.43
CA THR A 102 -1.80 19.44 6.88
C THR A 102 -0.55 18.57 7.01
N ILE A 103 0.17 18.42 5.91
CA ILE A 103 1.48 17.74 5.87
C ILE A 103 2.49 18.80 5.48
N GLU A 104 3.40 19.10 6.40
CA GLU A 104 4.44 20.09 6.20
C GLU A 104 5.36 19.69 5.03
N ASN A 105 5.77 20.67 4.23
CA ASN A 105 6.65 20.48 3.05
C ASN A 105 6.14 19.46 2.02
N LYS A 106 4.82 19.17 2.02
CA LYS A 106 4.24 18.29 1.03
C LYS A 106 4.42 18.85 -0.37
N VAL A 107 4.98 18.06 -1.28
CA VAL A 107 5.07 18.41 -2.71
C VAL A 107 3.68 18.43 -3.36
N THR A 108 3.50 19.34 -4.31
CA THR A 108 2.29 19.38 -5.14
C THR A 108 2.50 18.49 -6.36
N GLY A 109 1.59 17.53 -6.57
CA GLY A 109 1.59 16.71 -7.78
C GLY A 109 0.93 17.44 -8.95
N TYR A 110 1.37 17.14 -10.16
CA TYR A 110 0.82 17.69 -11.39
C TYR A 110 0.48 16.57 -12.36
N GLN A 111 -0.53 16.81 -13.17
CA GLN A 111 -0.88 15.98 -14.32
C GLN A 111 -0.90 16.82 -15.59
N PHE A 112 -0.55 16.20 -16.72
CA PHE A 112 -0.56 16.87 -18.01
C PHE A 112 -1.84 16.49 -18.76
N LEU A 113 -2.76 17.44 -18.87
CA LEU A 113 -4.06 17.26 -19.50
C LEU A 113 -4.29 18.38 -20.52
N ASN A 114 -4.81 18.04 -21.71
CA ASN A 114 -5.16 19.02 -22.75
C ASN A 114 -4.04 20.01 -23.05
N SER A 115 -2.80 19.52 -23.15
CA SER A 115 -1.59 20.32 -23.42
C SER A 115 -1.21 21.32 -22.32
N ASN A 116 -1.75 21.17 -21.12
CA ASN A 116 -1.45 22.00 -19.95
C ASN A 116 -1.15 21.17 -18.71
N TYR A 117 -0.30 21.71 -17.83
CA TYR A 117 -0.10 21.16 -16.49
C TYR A 117 -1.17 21.69 -15.55
N THR A 118 -1.87 20.78 -14.89
CA THR A 118 -2.83 21.10 -13.83
C THR A 118 -2.41 20.40 -12.54
N THR A 119 -2.74 20.99 -11.40
CA THR A 119 -2.51 20.34 -10.12
C THR A 119 -3.37 19.09 -9.99
N SER A 120 -2.74 18.00 -9.56
CA SER A 120 -3.47 16.77 -9.27
C SER A 120 -3.94 16.80 -7.83
N THR A 121 -5.25 16.78 -7.63
CA THR A 121 -5.91 16.75 -6.33
C THR A 121 -6.75 15.49 -6.20
N SER A 122 -7.10 15.14 -4.98
CA SER A 122 -8.00 14.04 -4.72
C SER A 122 -8.85 14.30 -3.49
N SER A 123 -10.12 13.96 -3.58
CA SER A 123 -11.08 13.95 -2.49
C SER A 123 -11.00 12.71 -1.62
N GLN A 124 -10.19 11.70 -1.97
CA GLN A 124 -10.13 10.46 -1.23
C GLN A 124 -9.52 10.62 0.17
N GLU A 125 -10.10 9.88 1.12
CA GLU A 125 -9.56 9.62 2.45
C GLU A 125 -9.34 8.11 2.68
N SER A 126 -9.10 7.37 1.61
CA SER A 126 -8.70 5.96 1.69
C SER A 126 -7.19 5.85 1.88
N TYR A 127 -6.77 5.07 2.86
CA TYR A 127 -5.36 4.90 3.24
C TYR A 127 -5.03 3.45 3.60
N GLY A 128 -3.72 3.15 3.66
CA GLY A 128 -3.19 1.81 3.93
C GLY A 128 -2.74 1.07 2.68
N ALA A 129 -3.51 1.13 1.59
CA ALA A 129 -3.04 0.70 0.27
C ALA A 129 -2.21 1.78 -0.44
N GLY A 130 -2.19 2.99 0.14
CA GLY A 130 -1.47 4.18 -0.31
C GLY A 130 -1.63 5.28 0.73
N SER A 131 -1.59 6.54 0.28
CA SER A 131 -1.76 7.74 1.10
C SER A 131 -0.71 7.91 2.21
N MET A 132 0.49 7.34 2.02
CA MET A 132 1.65 7.61 2.85
C MET A 132 2.46 8.75 2.24
N ALA A 133 2.81 9.74 3.06
CA ALA A 133 3.81 10.75 2.74
C ALA A 133 5.10 10.43 3.50
N SER A 134 6.24 10.64 2.84
CA SER A 134 7.57 10.38 3.41
C SER A 134 8.63 11.24 2.71
N THR A 135 9.86 11.17 3.19
CA THR A 135 11.06 11.73 2.54
C THR A 135 12.02 10.63 2.12
N VAL A 136 12.98 10.97 1.27
CA VAL A 136 14.03 10.04 0.84
C VAL A 136 14.88 9.58 2.03
N GLU A 137 15.16 10.48 2.97
CA GLU A 137 15.92 10.20 4.20
C GLU A 137 15.20 9.20 5.11
N ASP A 138 13.88 9.33 5.25
CA ASP A 138 13.10 8.37 6.04
C ASP A 138 12.99 7.03 5.33
N LEU A 139 12.82 7.03 4.00
CA LEU A 139 12.81 5.80 3.21
C LEU A 139 14.15 5.07 3.25
N ALA A 140 15.29 5.78 3.35
CA ALA A 140 16.59 5.15 3.56
C ALA A 140 16.63 4.32 4.85
N LYS A 141 16.03 4.81 5.94
CA LYS A 141 15.90 4.05 7.20
C LYS A 141 15.02 2.80 7.04
N TRP A 142 13.98 2.90 6.20
CA TRP A 142 13.15 1.75 5.86
C TRP A 142 13.90 0.71 5.01
N ILE A 143 14.78 1.16 4.11
CA ILE A 143 15.67 0.27 3.33
C ILE A 143 16.57 -0.54 4.28
N ASP A 144 17.08 0.03 5.34
CA ASP A 144 17.86 -0.70 6.37
C ASP A 144 17.04 -1.81 7.03
N VAL A 145 15.74 -1.59 7.25
CA VAL A 145 14.83 -2.65 7.71
C VAL A 145 14.69 -3.75 6.66
N LEU A 146 14.44 -3.40 5.40
CA LEU A 146 14.27 -4.38 4.31
C LEU A 146 15.54 -5.21 4.09
N ASN A 147 16.71 -4.60 4.16
CA ASN A 147 18.00 -5.27 4.03
C ASN A 147 18.42 -6.08 5.28
N GLY A 148 17.67 -5.95 6.39
CA GLY A 148 17.98 -6.65 7.64
C GLY A 148 19.22 -6.12 8.38
N THR A 149 19.66 -4.90 8.03
CA THR A 149 20.77 -4.20 8.72
C THR A 149 20.31 -3.51 9.99
N ASN A 150 19.04 -3.16 10.10
CA ASN A 150 18.45 -2.64 11.34
C ASN A 150 18.28 -3.77 12.36
N SER A 151 18.98 -3.67 13.51
CA SER A 151 19.03 -4.73 14.53
C SER A 151 17.68 -4.95 15.23
N GLU A 152 16.92 -3.90 15.46
CA GLU A 152 15.61 -3.94 16.14
C GLU A 152 14.55 -4.65 15.28
N PHE A 153 14.58 -4.43 13.96
CA PHE A 153 13.62 -4.96 13.02
C PHE A 153 14.15 -6.14 12.16
N LYS A 154 15.24 -6.78 12.56
CA LYS A 154 15.87 -7.85 11.76
C LYS A 154 14.95 -9.03 11.43
N SER A 155 14.05 -9.40 12.34
CA SER A 155 13.07 -10.46 12.11
C SER A 155 12.00 -10.05 11.08
N LEU A 156 11.68 -8.74 11.02
CA LEU A 156 10.71 -8.18 10.09
C LEU A 156 11.21 -8.26 8.64
N SER A 157 12.49 -8.01 8.38
CA SER A 157 13.08 -8.17 7.05
C SER A 157 12.80 -9.56 6.49
N LYS A 158 13.19 -10.60 7.22
CA LYS A 158 12.97 -12.00 6.80
C LYS A 158 11.50 -12.32 6.56
N PHE A 159 10.61 -11.74 7.37
CA PHE A 159 9.17 -11.90 7.21
C PHE A 159 8.68 -11.22 5.94
N LEU A 160 9.07 -9.97 5.67
CA LEU A 160 8.57 -9.18 4.54
C LEU A 160 8.96 -9.75 3.18
N ILE A 161 10.20 -10.22 3.03
CA ILE A 161 10.72 -10.74 1.74
C ILE A 161 10.36 -12.21 1.48
N GLN A 162 9.62 -12.83 2.38
CA GLN A 162 9.22 -14.24 2.21
C GLN A 162 8.12 -14.37 1.16
N CYS A 163 8.50 -14.87 -0.01
CA CYS A 163 7.56 -15.19 -1.07
C CYS A 163 6.83 -16.51 -0.79
N GLU A 164 5.52 -16.51 -0.98
CA GLU A 164 4.69 -17.72 -0.82
C GLU A 164 4.79 -18.62 -2.06
N LYS A 165 4.54 -19.91 -1.86
CA LYS A 165 4.36 -20.88 -2.92
C LYS A 165 2.88 -20.91 -3.32
N LEU A 166 2.60 -20.76 -4.61
CA LEU A 166 1.25 -20.84 -5.17
C LEU A 166 0.77 -22.30 -5.25
N GLU A 167 -0.52 -22.50 -5.49
CA GLU A 167 -1.11 -23.85 -5.62
C GLU A 167 -0.49 -24.67 -6.76
N ASN A 168 -0.07 -24.01 -7.85
CA ASN A 168 0.63 -24.67 -8.97
C ASN A 168 2.10 -25.01 -8.67
N GLY A 169 2.59 -24.69 -7.49
CA GLY A 169 3.96 -24.94 -7.05
C GLY A 169 4.96 -23.83 -7.38
N GLU A 170 4.60 -22.82 -8.16
CA GLU A 170 5.47 -21.69 -8.47
C GLU A 170 5.67 -20.78 -7.25
N LYS A 171 6.85 -20.18 -7.15
CA LYS A 171 7.13 -19.17 -6.13
C LYS A 171 6.65 -17.81 -6.61
N ALA A 172 5.76 -17.19 -5.84
CA ALA A 172 5.30 -15.83 -6.14
C ALA A 172 6.47 -14.83 -6.06
N LYS A 173 6.53 -13.85 -6.96
CA LYS A 173 7.50 -12.75 -6.88
C LYS A 173 7.04 -11.63 -5.93
N TYR A 174 5.74 -11.50 -5.71
CA TYR A 174 5.21 -10.55 -4.74
C TYR A 174 5.19 -11.20 -3.35
N ALA A 175 5.93 -10.62 -2.45
CA ALA A 175 5.99 -11.05 -1.05
C ALA A 175 4.98 -10.25 -0.20
N ARG A 176 5.33 -9.81 0.98
CA ARG A 176 4.43 -9.12 1.91
C ARG A 176 4.63 -7.61 1.83
N GLY A 177 4.11 -7.00 0.76
CA GLY A 177 4.21 -5.57 0.49
C GLY A 177 5.39 -5.17 -0.39
N VAL A 178 6.18 -6.12 -0.90
CA VAL A 178 7.32 -5.87 -1.79
C VAL A 178 7.40 -6.91 -2.90
N MET A 179 7.95 -6.51 -4.02
CA MET A 179 8.43 -7.42 -5.08
C MET A 179 9.81 -7.93 -4.68
N VAL A 180 10.04 -9.24 -4.85
CA VAL A 180 11.36 -9.87 -4.68
C VAL A 180 11.73 -10.53 -5.99
N ASP A 181 12.76 -10.06 -6.62
CA ASP A 181 13.23 -10.55 -7.92
C ASP A 181 14.76 -10.71 -7.94
N ASN A 182 15.31 -11.06 -9.07
CA ASN A 182 16.75 -11.13 -9.30
C ASN A 182 17.12 -10.30 -10.52
N TYR A 183 18.10 -9.44 -10.38
CA TYR A 183 18.67 -8.68 -11.47
C TYR A 183 20.17 -8.92 -11.54
N LYS A 184 20.63 -9.52 -12.64
CA LYS A 184 22.06 -9.84 -12.89
C LYS A 184 22.74 -10.60 -11.74
N GLY A 185 22.01 -11.53 -11.09
CA GLY A 185 22.52 -12.34 -9.97
C GLY A 185 22.31 -11.73 -8.58
N PHE A 186 21.87 -10.49 -8.48
CA PHE A 186 21.56 -9.82 -7.22
C PHE A 186 20.07 -9.87 -6.90
N GLN A 187 19.73 -10.23 -5.68
CA GLN A 187 18.34 -10.11 -5.22
C GLN A 187 17.95 -8.64 -5.13
N THR A 188 16.82 -8.30 -5.71
CA THR A 188 16.22 -6.98 -5.61
C THR A 188 14.92 -7.03 -4.80
N ILE A 189 14.71 -5.99 -3.98
CA ILE A 189 13.49 -5.79 -3.19
C ILE A 189 12.94 -4.44 -3.63
N SER A 190 11.72 -4.41 -4.15
CA SER A 190 11.20 -3.16 -4.70
C SER A 190 9.70 -3.00 -4.47
N HIS A 191 9.25 -1.76 -4.48
CA HIS A 191 7.84 -1.40 -4.63
C HIS A 191 7.71 -0.04 -5.32
N SER A 192 6.72 0.10 -6.18
CA SER A 192 6.39 1.36 -6.84
C SER A 192 5.17 2.00 -6.20
N GLY A 193 5.06 3.32 -6.32
CA GLY A 193 3.88 4.08 -5.96
C GLY A 193 3.47 5.01 -7.10
N TYR A 194 2.16 5.17 -7.27
CA TYR A 194 1.58 6.10 -8.24
C TYR A 194 0.34 6.74 -7.63
N GLY A 195 0.20 8.02 -7.80
CA GLY A 195 -1.01 8.74 -7.41
C GLY A 195 -0.80 10.25 -7.34
N TRP A 196 -1.87 10.98 -7.52
CA TRP A 196 -1.95 12.44 -7.32
C TRP A 196 -0.84 13.23 -8.02
N GLY A 197 -0.54 12.86 -9.27
CA GLY A 197 0.51 13.51 -10.06
C GLY A 197 1.93 13.26 -9.56
N GLY A 198 2.12 12.23 -8.74
CA GLY A 198 3.42 11.79 -8.25
C GLY A 198 3.69 10.32 -8.56
N GLN A 199 4.95 9.99 -8.72
CA GLN A 199 5.44 8.61 -8.82
C GLN A 199 6.58 8.40 -7.84
N SER A 200 6.67 7.20 -7.29
CA SER A 200 7.77 6.79 -6.41
C SER A 200 8.24 5.39 -6.75
N GLN A 201 9.52 5.14 -6.56
CA GLN A 201 10.12 3.83 -6.71
C GLN A 201 11.11 3.61 -5.57
N LEU A 202 10.99 2.47 -4.90
CA LEU A 202 11.96 1.96 -3.94
C LEU A 202 12.56 0.68 -4.53
N ILE A 203 13.89 0.60 -4.58
CA ILE A 203 14.66 -0.56 -5.02
C ILE A 203 15.82 -0.78 -4.05
#